data_a267cb1c48cb57723ef2255eadb95d42
#
_entry.id   a267cb1c48cb57723ef2255eadb95d42
#
_cell.length_a   1.000
_cell.length_b   1.000
_cell.length_c   1.000
_cell.angle_alpha   90.00
_cell.angle_beta   90.00
_cell.angle_gamma   90.00
#
_symmetry.space_group_name_H-M   'P 1'
#
loop_
_entity.id
_entity.type
_entity.pdbx_description
1 polymer ?
#
loop_
_entity_poly.entity_id
_entity_poly.type
_entity_poly.pdbx_seq_one_letter_code
_entity_poly.pdbx_strand_id
1 'polypeptide(L)'
;MSLCSDIAKSERVDIDGFLNDLPSPVIDLDALGVSFEKSPKDLFAEEQRKAWDNSVEARCDFERKIRITRRSGVFFISLWQKSLYGRTLTDIKADDAMVDYFAENIAPIIADILGNSLSLGDWAICTTPKRRHLVKNFATRISEQIAVKLAIPFYEDVAFCKSRQRVNAVFSLNRLPNERNIIVFDDFVTTGQTLLAMKNLLSRYDKNILFFTGINNKL
;
A
#
# COMPACT_ATOMS: atom_id res chain seq x y z
N MET A 1 5.79 -60.47 33.17
CA MET A 1 4.46 -60.03 32.71
C MET A 1 4.70 -58.95 31.68
N SER A 2 4.65 -59.35 30.44
CA SER A 2 4.87 -58.54 29.26
C SER A 2 3.53 -58.27 28.62
N LEU A 3 3.18 -57.03 28.47
CA LEU A 3 2.05 -56.57 27.70
C LEU A 3 2.38 -55.18 27.17
N CYS A 4 2.76 -55.11 25.91
CA CYS A 4 2.56 -53.96 25.05
C CYS A 4 3.32 -54.20 23.72
N SER A 5 2.70 -54.78 22.74
CA SER A 5 3.15 -54.69 21.36
C SER A 5 1.98 -55.01 20.43
N ASP A 6 1.12 -54.10 20.22
CA ASP A 6 0.25 -54.10 19.04
C ASP A 6 -0.07 -52.62 18.69
N ILE A 7 0.92 -51.96 18.11
CA ILE A 7 0.68 -50.73 17.39
C ILE A 7 0.31 -51.12 15.95
N ALA A 8 -0.94 -50.98 15.65
CA ALA A 8 -1.52 -51.22 14.34
C ALA A 8 -0.70 -50.46 13.25
N LYS A 9 -0.21 -51.21 12.28
CA LYS A 9 0.32 -50.64 11.03
C LYS A 9 -0.84 -49.96 10.32
N SER A 10 -0.83 -48.64 10.31
CA SER A 10 -1.73 -47.90 9.42
C SER A 10 -1.26 -48.15 7.98
N GLU A 11 -2.08 -48.87 7.24
CA GLU A 11 -1.94 -49.01 5.79
C GLU A 11 -1.97 -47.60 5.19
N ARG A 12 -0.87 -47.18 4.57
CA ARG A 12 -0.85 -45.95 3.78
C ARG A 12 -1.73 -46.19 2.56
N VAL A 13 -2.85 -45.50 2.51
CA VAL A 13 -3.71 -45.48 1.32
C VAL A 13 -2.89 -44.77 0.23
N ASP A 14 -2.63 -45.47 -0.87
CA ASP A 14 -1.99 -44.89 -2.05
C ASP A 14 -2.99 -43.99 -2.79
N ILE A 15 -2.97 -42.72 -2.40
CA ILE A 15 -3.85 -41.69 -2.99
C ILE A 15 -3.47 -41.41 -4.46
N ASP A 16 -2.20 -41.54 -4.80
CA ASP A 16 -1.69 -41.26 -6.15
C ASP A 16 -2.15 -42.37 -7.12
N GLY A 17 -2.19 -43.64 -6.68
CA GLY A 17 -2.75 -44.71 -7.46
C GLY A 17 -4.26 -44.54 -7.71
N PHE A 18 -4.99 -44.10 -6.69
CA PHE A 18 -6.45 -43.87 -6.81
C PHE A 18 -6.81 -42.72 -7.75
N LEU A 19 -5.98 -41.65 -7.75
CA LEU A 19 -6.20 -40.48 -8.64
C LEU A 19 -5.90 -40.81 -10.11
N ASN A 20 -4.95 -41.71 -10.37
CA ASN A 20 -4.61 -42.14 -11.75
C ASN A 20 -5.66 -43.07 -12.38
N ASP A 21 -6.43 -43.78 -11.59
CA ASP A 21 -7.49 -44.69 -12.06
C ASP A 21 -8.85 -43.99 -12.29
N LEU A 22 -8.97 -42.72 -11.90
CA LEU A 22 -10.17 -41.95 -12.20
C LEU A 22 -10.17 -41.58 -13.70
N PRO A 23 -11.23 -41.97 -14.45
CA PRO A 23 -11.38 -41.51 -15.81
C PRO A 23 -11.42 -39.99 -15.81
N SER A 24 -10.43 -39.37 -16.43
CA SER A 24 -10.44 -37.92 -16.65
C SER A 24 -11.74 -37.56 -17.38
N PRO A 25 -12.65 -36.79 -16.78
CA PRO A 25 -13.81 -36.35 -17.54
C PRO A 25 -13.27 -35.42 -18.63
N VAL A 26 -13.26 -35.94 -19.86
CA VAL A 26 -13.08 -35.07 -21.04
C VAL A 26 -14.36 -34.25 -21.13
N ILE A 27 -14.38 -33.13 -20.40
CA ILE A 27 -15.46 -32.15 -20.53
C ILE A 27 -15.14 -31.39 -21.81
N ASP A 28 -15.82 -31.77 -22.88
CA ASP A 28 -15.85 -31.00 -24.10
C ASP A 28 -16.67 -29.73 -23.83
N LEU A 29 -15.96 -28.64 -23.52
CA LEU A 29 -16.55 -27.34 -23.22
C LEU A 29 -17.31 -26.77 -24.43
N ASP A 30 -16.91 -27.13 -25.65
CA ASP A 30 -17.57 -26.71 -26.89
C ASP A 30 -18.88 -27.44 -27.11
N ALA A 31 -19.01 -28.73 -26.62
CA ALA A 31 -20.22 -29.50 -26.70
C ALA A 31 -21.31 -29.04 -25.72
N LEU A 32 -20.95 -28.31 -24.66
CA LEU A 32 -21.92 -27.81 -23.68
C LEU A 32 -22.70 -26.59 -24.15
N GLY A 33 -22.29 -25.94 -25.27
CA GLY A 33 -23.00 -24.77 -25.80
C GLY A 33 -23.08 -23.59 -24.78
N VAL A 34 -22.30 -23.67 -23.72
CA VAL A 34 -22.29 -22.64 -22.68
C VAL A 34 -21.38 -21.52 -23.19
N SER A 35 -21.97 -20.55 -23.87
CA SER A 35 -21.32 -19.25 -23.92
C SER A 35 -21.19 -18.79 -22.46
N PHE A 36 -19.97 -18.57 -22.02
CA PHE A 36 -19.72 -17.90 -20.72
C PHE A 36 -20.24 -16.45 -20.87
N GLU A 37 -21.55 -16.29 -20.77
CA GLU A 37 -22.11 -14.96 -20.51
C GLU A 37 -21.53 -14.50 -19.18
N LYS A 38 -20.88 -13.34 -19.19
CA LYS A 38 -20.34 -12.73 -18.00
C LYS A 38 -21.43 -12.68 -16.93
N SER A 39 -21.10 -13.12 -15.72
CA SER A 39 -22.07 -13.11 -14.65
C SER A 39 -22.64 -11.70 -14.45
N PRO A 40 -23.90 -11.54 -13.98
CA PRO A 40 -24.45 -10.21 -13.71
C PRO A 40 -23.57 -9.34 -12.81
N LYS A 41 -22.77 -9.97 -11.94
CA LYS A 41 -21.78 -9.29 -11.09
C LYS A 41 -20.63 -8.68 -11.90
N ASP A 42 -20.19 -9.37 -12.95
CA ASP A 42 -19.09 -8.89 -13.81
C ASP A 42 -19.56 -7.73 -14.70
N LEU A 43 -20.79 -7.81 -15.22
CA LEU A 43 -21.40 -6.70 -15.97
C LEU A 43 -21.58 -5.44 -15.11
N PHE A 44 -22.06 -5.62 -13.89
CA PHE A 44 -22.20 -4.51 -12.94
C PHE A 44 -20.85 -3.88 -12.55
N ALA A 45 -19.83 -4.69 -12.37
CA ALA A 45 -18.47 -4.23 -12.09
C ALA A 45 -17.85 -3.47 -13.30
N GLU A 46 -18.13 -3.89 -14.53
CA GLU A 46 -17.70 -3.18 -15.74
C GLU A 46 -18.41 -1.85 -15.93
N GLU A 47 -19.71 -1.76 -15.67
CA GLU A 47 -20.46 -0.51 -15.72
C GLU A 47 -19.98 0.48 -14.65
N GLN A 48 -19.75 0.03 -13.45
CA GLN A 48 -19.16 0.85 -12.40
C GLN A 48 -17.75 1.31 -12.77
N ARG A 49 -16.90 0.44 -13.33
CA ARG A 49 -15.58 0.83 -13.83
C ARG A 49 -15.66 1.93 -14.89
N LYS A 50 -16.56 1.80 -15.86
CA LYS A 50 -16.77 2.83 -16.90
C LYS A 50 -17.27 4.15 -16.34
N ALA A 51 -18.14 4.11 -15.34
CA ALA A 51 -18.61 5.33 -14.65
C ALA A 51 -17.48 5.99 -13.86
N TRP A 52 -16.60 5.21 -13.27
CA TRP A 52 -15.45 5.68 -12.50
C TRP A 52 -14.35 6.30 -13.35
N ASP A 53 -14.17 5.83 -14.59
CA ASP A 53 -13.19 6.37 -15.52
C ASP A 53 -13.53 7.81 -15.97
N ASN A 54 -14.75 8.28 -15.72
CA ASN A 54 -15.22 9.59 -16.14
C ASN A 54 -15.07 10.69 -15.08
N SER A 55 -14.68 10.38 -13.84
CA SER A 55 -14.44 11.37 -12.79
C SER A 55 -13.10 11.16 -12.09
N VAL A 56 -12.45 12.24 -11.66
CA VAL A 56 -11.19 12.17 -10.92
C VAL A 56 -11.39 11.46 -9.57
N GLU A 57 -12.55 11.68 -8.95
CA GLU A 57 -12.90 11.05 -7.68
C GLU A 57 -13.13 9.54 -7.83
N ALA A 58 -13.75 9.13 -8.94
CA ALA A 58 -13.97 7.74 -9.28
C ALA A 58 -12.69 7.00 -9.72
N ARG A 59 -11.62 7.71 -10.06
CA ARG A 59 -10.32 7.12 -10.34
C ARG A 59 -9.58 6.67 -9.08
N CYS A 60 -10.04 7.11 -7.91
CA CYS A 60 -9.54 6.64 -6.62
C CYS A 60 -10.47 5.54 -6.13
N ASP A 61 -10.09 4.32 -6.30
CA ASP A 61 -10.85 3.12 -5.92
C ASP A 61 -11.02 2.94 -4.41
N PHE A 62 -10.96 4.02 -3.66
CA PHE A 62 -10.89 4.01 -2.22
C PHE A 62 -11.85 5.01 -1.61
N GLU A 63 -12.50 4.62 -0.54
CA GLU A 63 -13.38 5.51 0.21
C GLU A 63 -12.58 6.64 0.86
N ARG A 64 -12.98 7.90 0.62
CA ARG A 64 -12.41 9.06 1.32
C ARG A 64 -12.85 9.05 2.77
N LYS A 65 -11.98 8.65 3.64
CA LYS A 65 -12.22 8.58 5.08
C LYS A 65 -10.93 8.76 5.84
N ILE A 66 -10.73 9.95 6.39
CA ILE A 66 -9.55 10.26 7.19
C ILE A 66 -9.56 9.38 8.44
N ARG A 67 -8.47 8.66 8.66
CA ARG A 67 -8.31 7.82 9.84
C ARG A 67 -6.89 7.92 10.41
N ILE A 68 -6.82 7.90 11.75
CA ILE A 68 -5.59 7.60 12.46
C ILE A 68 -5.59 6.10 12.71
N THR A 69 -4.57 5.42 12.19
CA THR A 69 -4.45 3.97 12.28
C THR A 69 -3.11 3.59 12.90
N ARG A 70 -3.08 2.51 13.68
CA ARG A 70 -1.84 1.93 14.22
C ARG A 70 -1.55 0.60 13.54
N ARG A 71 -0.34 0.48 12.95
CA ARG A 71 0.17 -0.78 12.40
C ARG A 71 1.64 -0.96 12.71
N SER A 72 2.04 -2.17 13.01
CA SER A 72 3.43 -2.50 13.39
C SER A 72 4.01 -1.54 14.42
N GLY A 73 3.18 -1.04 15.35
CA GLY A 73 3.62 -0.09 16.39
C GLY A 73 3.77 1.37 15.94
N VAL A 74 3.40 1.70 14.70
CA VAL A 74 3.43 3.07 14.17
C VAL A 74 2.03 3.61 13.99
N PHE A 75 1.78 4.82 14.48
CA PHE A 75 0.57 5.58 14.17
C PHE A 75 0.79 6.38 12.89
N PHE A 76 -0.20 6.37 12.02
CA PHE A 76 -0.21 7.17 10.79
C PHE A 76 -1.61 7.66 10.46
N ILE A 77 -1.67 8.77 9.75
CA ILE A 77 -2.90 9.35 9.23
C ILE A 77 -3.04 8.91 7.78
N SER A 78 -4.22 8.46 7.39
CA SER A 78 -4.55 8.12 6.00
C SER A 78 -5.79 8.87 5.54
N LEU A 79 -5.79 9.34 4.30
CA LEU A 79 -6.92 10.07 3.72
C LEU A 79 -7.96 9.11 3.15
N TRP A 80 -7.53 8.06 2.47
CA TRP A 80 -8.41 7.06 1.86
C TRP A 80 -8.26 5.69 2.49
N GLN A 81 -9.37 4.96 2.47
CA GLN A 81 -9.42 3.55 2.89
C GLN A 81 -9.69 2.69 1.66
N LYS A 82 -9.05 1.52 1.57
CA LYS A 82 -9.31 0.58 0.48
C LYS A 82 -10.77 0.17 0.47
N SER A 83 -11.40 0.20 -0.70
CA SER A 83 -12.73 -0.38 -0.93
C SER A 83 -12.60 -1.78 -1.55
N LEU A 84 -13.74 -2.51 -1.58
CA LEU A 84 -13.82 -3.84 -2.22
C LEU A 84 -13.79 -3.76 -3.74
N TYR A 85 -14.06 -2.59 -4.31
CA TYR A 85 -14.25 -2.38 -5.74
C TYR A 85 -13.20 -1.41 -6.25
N GLY A 86 -12.70 -1.65 -7.48
CA GLY A 86 -11.99 -0.61 -8.19
C GLY A 86 -10.67 -0.96 -8.86
N ARG A 87 -9.96 0.09 -9.31
CA ARG A 87 -8.70 0.03 -10.08
C ARG A 87 -7.57 -0.60 -9.25
N THR A 88 -6.64 -1.23 -9.93
CA THR A 88 -5.46 -1.75 -9.26
C THR A 88 -4.55 -0.63 -8.77
N LEU A 89 -3.73 -0.90 -7.76
CA LEU A 89 -2.70 0.05 -7.30
C LEU A 89 -1.72 0.43 -8.43
N THR A 90 -1.53 -0.47 -9.39
CA THR A 90 -0.67 -0.25 -10.54
C THR A 90 -1.28 0.79 -11.47
N ASP A 91 -2.57 0.70 -11.75
CA ASP A 91 -3.29 1.65 -12.63
C ASP A 91 -3.27 3.07 -12.03
N ILE A 92 -3.55 3.19 -10.73
CA ILE A 92 -3.49 4.47 -10.01
C ILE A 92 -2.09 5.10 -10.11
N LYS A 93 -1.04 4.31 -9.91
CA LYS A 93 0.34 4.80 -9.96
C LYS A 93 0.82 5.16 -11.37
N ALA A 94 0.19 4.60 -12.38
CA ALA A 94 0.49 4.88 -13.78
C ALA A 94 -0.21 6.15 -14.31
N ASP A 95 -1.21 6.64 -13.59
CA ASP A 95 -1.99 7.82 -13.98
C ASP A 95 -1.38 9.09 -13.37
N ASP A 96 -0.79 9.94 -14.21
CA ASP A 96 -0.16 11.19 -13.77
C ASP A 96 -1.14 12.16 -13.12
N ALA A 97 -2.40 12.18 -13.54
CA ALA A 97 -3.43 13.02 -12.95
C ALA A 97 -3.70 12.66 -11.47
N MET A 98 -3.39 11.43 -11.07
CA MET A 98 -3.54 11.01 -9.68
C MET A 98 -2.50 11.66 -8.75
N VAL A 99 -1.35 12.10 -9.26
CA VAL A 99 -0.35 12.82 -8.45
C VAL A 99 -0.93 14.14 -7.97
N ASP A 100 -1.49 14.91 -8.90
CA ASP A 100 -2.11 16.21 -8.60
C ASP A 100 -3.32 16.03 -7.69
N TYR A 101 -4.19 15.07 -8.01
CA TYR A 101 -5.36 14.76 -7.20
C TYR A 101 -5.00 14.41 -5.75
N PHE A 102 -3.98 13.57 -5.54
CA PHE A 102 -3.52 13.22 -4.18
C PHE A 102 -2.97 14.45 -3.46
N ALA A 103 -2.09 15.21 -4.10
CA ALA A 103 -1.50 16.39 -3.49
C ALA A 103 -2.52 17.46 -3.12
N GLU A 104 -3.51 17.71 -3.98
CA GLU A 104 -4.60 18.67 -3.75
C GLU A 104 -5.50 18.30 -2.58
N ASN A 105 -5.76 17.02 -2.38
CA ASN A 105 -6.60 16.56 -1.29
C ASN A 105 -5.83 16.37 0.03
N ILE A 106 -4.53 16.06 -0.01
CA ILE A 106 -3.72 15.78 1.18
C ILE A 106 -3.16 17.06 1.81
N ALA A 107 -2.64 17.99 1.00
CA ALA A 107 -2.00 19.18 1.53
C ALA A 107 -2.90 20.02 2.45
N PRO A 108 -4.18 20.30 2.14
CA PRO A 108 -5.08 21.00 3.05
C PRO A 108 -5.28 20.27 4.38
N ILE A 109 -5.38 18.93 4.36
CA ILE A 109 -5.54 18.14 5.58
C ILE A 109 -4.30 18.25 6.48
N ILE A 110 -3.11 18.21 5.89
CA ILE A 110 -1.87 18.41 6.64
C ILE A 110 -1.83 19.83 7.21
N ALA A 111 -2.20 20.85 6.43
CA ALA A 111 -2.25 22.24 6.90
C ALA A 111 -3.21 22.40 8.07
N ASP A 112 -4.41 21.81 8.00
CA ASP A 112 -5.41 21.86 9.08
C ASP A 112 -4.90 21.17 10.36
N ILE A 113 -4.24 20.03 10.23
CA ILE A 113 -3.68 19.28 11.36
C ILE A 113 -2.53 20.04 12.03
N LEU A 114 -1.64 20.62 11.24
CA LEU A 114 -0.48 21.33 11.76
C LEU A 114 -0.81 22.75 12.22
N GLY A 115 -1.83 23.37 11.62
CA GLY A 115 -2.27 24.71 11.97
C GLY A 115 -1.12 25.72 12.00
N ASN A 116 -1.06 26.52 13.06
CA ASN A 116 -0.04 27.56 13.22
C ASN A 116 1.40 27.01 13.33
N SER A 117 1.58 25.71 13.67
CA SER A 117 2.93 25.15 13.77
C SER A 117 3.64 25.06 12.42
N LEU A 118 2.88 25.03 11.33
CA LEU A 118 3.45 25.06 9.98
C LEU A 118 4.17 26.38 9.69
N SER A 119 3.60 27.50 10.16
CA SER A 119 4.17 28.84 9.96
C SER A 119 5.46 29.09 10.75
N LEU A 120 5.79 28.25 11.72
CA LEU A 120 7.03 28.36 12.49
C LEU A 120 8.28 27.93 11.70
N GLY A 121 8.12 27.38 10.48
CA GLY A 121 9.19 27.07 9.56
C GLY A 121 10.08 25.87 9.94
N ASP A 122 9.65 25.05 10.92
CA ASP A 122 10.42 23.90 11.41
C ASP A 122 9.84 22.54 10.94
N TRP A 123 9.18 22.54 9.80
CA TRP A 123 8.63 21.34 9.16
C TRP A 123 9.29 21.06 7.83
N ALA A 124 9.54 19.77 7.57
CA ALA A 124 9.94 19.27 6.27
C ALA A 124 9.11 18.03 5.91
N ILE A 125 9.05 17.71 4.63
CA ILE A 125 8.45 16.46 4.15
C ILE A 125 9.49 15.58 3.47
N CYS A 126 9.40 14.27 3.68
CA CYS A 126 10.18 13.27 2.98
C CYS A 126 9.33 12.06 2.63
N THR A 127 9.85 11.20 1.76
CA THR A 127 9.21 9.93 1.41
C THR A 127 9.89 8.75 2.05
N THR A 128 9.18 7.62 2.08
CA THR A 128 9.80 6.31 2.35
C THR A 128 10.76 5.93 1.23
N PRO A 129 11.84 5.15 1.52
CA PRO A 129 12.83 4.78 0.54
C PRO A 129 12.26 4.06 -0.67
N LYS A 130 12.73 4.42 -1.84
CA LYS A 130 12.41 3.77 -3.11
C LYS A 130 12.94 2.34 -3.10
N ARG A 131 12.09 1.38 -3.46
CA ARG A 131 12.50 -0.03 -3.56
C ARG A 131 13.15 -0.38 -4.91
N ARG A 132 12.98 0.47 -5.92
CA ARG A 132 13.53 0.31 -7.27
C ARG A 132 14.20 1.61 -7.66
N HIS A 133 15.23 1.52 -8.49
CA HIS A 133 15.99 2.68 -8.99
C HIS A 133 15.20 3.52 -10.02
N LEU A 134 13.96 3.82 -9.74
CA LEU A 134 13.19 4.78 -10.53
C LEU A 134 13.54 6.18 -10.07
N VAL A 135 13.77 7.06 -11.02
CA VAL A 135 14.21 8.45 -10.77
C VAL A 135 13.22 9.19 -9.87
N LYS A 136 11.91 9.07 -10.15
CA LYS A 136 10.84 9.58 -9.27
C LYS A 136 9.71 8.56 -9.23
N ASN A 137 9.35 8.09 -8.04
CA ASN A 137 8.19 7.22 -7.87
C ASN A 137 6.93 8.05 -7.57
N PHE A 138 5.78 7.40 -7.51
CA PHE A 138 4.49 8.03 -7.27
C PHE A 138 4.47 8.81 -5.95
N ALA A 139 4.94 8.22 -4.82
CA ALA A 139 5.02 8.88 -3.53
C ALA A 139 5.94 10.12 -3.56
N THR A 140 7.08 10.03 -4.25
CA THR A 140 8.02 11.17 -4.40
C THR A 140 7.35 12.34 -5.10
N ARG A 141 6.66 12.10 -6.21
CA ARG A 141 5.98 13.13 -7.00
C ARG A 141 4.86 13.81 -6.19
N ILE A 142 4.07 13.04 -5.46
CA ILE A 142 3.03 13.58 -4.56
C ILE A 142 3.67 14.42 -3.47
N SER A 143 4.73 13.94 -2.81
CA SER A 143 5.38 14.67 -1.71
C SER A 143 6.01 15.98 -2.17
N GLU A 144 6.60 16.00 -3.36
CA GLU A 144 7.14 17.22 -3.97
C GLU A 144 6.04 18.28 -4.14
N GLN A 145 4.88 17.89 -4.64
CA GLN A 145 3.72 18.79 -4.80
C GLN A 145 3.12 19.23 -3.46
N ILE A 146 3.01 18.32 -2.50
CA ILE A 146 2.58 18.68 -1.14
C ILE A 146 3.54 19.70 -0.53
N ALA A 147 4.85 19.52 -0.68
CA ALA A 147 5.85 20.45 -0.18
C ALA A 147 5.68 21.86 -0.75
N VAL A 148 5.44 21.95 -2.08
CA VAL A 148 5.17 23.23 -2.76
C VAL A 148 3.89 23.87 -2.21
N LYS A 149 2.80 23.10 -2.05
CA LYS A 149 1.52 23.62 -1.56
C LYS A 149 1.59 24.11 -0.10
N LEU A 150 2.41 23.45 0.72
CA LEU A 150 2.61 23.79 2.13
C LEU A 150 3.77 24.78 2.37
N ALA A 151 4.51 25.14 1.32
CA ALA A 151 5.71 25.98 1.38
C ALA A 151 6.77 25.46 2.37
N ILE A 152 6.98 24.13 2.42
CA ILE A 152 7.96 23.45 3.28
C ILE A 152 9.03 22.76 2.44
N PRO A 153 10.26 22.55 2.97
CA PRO A 153 11.31 21.81 2.29
C PRO A 153 10.91 20.34 2.00
N PHE A 154 11.28 19.85 0.82
CA PHE A 154 11.17 18.46 0.43
C PHE A 154 12.54 17.79 0.38
N TYR A 155 12.68 16.65 1.06
CA TYR A 155 13.88 15.83 1.05
C TYR A 155 13.58 14.49 0.40
N GLU A 156 14.03 14.29 -0.83
CA GLU A 156 13.70 13.09 -1.62
C GLU A 156 14.31 11.82 -1.04
N ASP A 157 15.61 11.83 -0.76
CA ASP A 157 16.40 10.66 -0.41
C ASP A 157 16.95 10.75 1.02
N VAL A 158 16.07 10.85 2.01
CA VAL A 158 16.45 10.84 3.43
C VAL A 158 17.03 9.49 3.82
N ALA A 159 16.47 8.41 3.29
CA ALA A 159 16.88 7.06 3.58
C ALA A 159 16.96 6.19 2.32
N PHE A 160 17.76 5.15 2.37
CA PHE A 160 17.85 4.15 1.32
C PHE A 160 17.79 2.72 1.89
N CYS A 161 17.31 1.79 1.08
CA CYS A 161 17.22 0.39 1.43
C CYS A 161 18.45 -0.36 0.88
N LYS A 162 19.27 -0.95 1.74
CA LYS A 162 20.44 -1.74 1.34
C LYS A 162 20.07 -3.11 0.75
N SER A 163 18.92 -3.65 1.15
CA SER A 163 18.51 -5.00 0.73
C SER A 163 17.40 -4.94 -0.30
N ARG A 164 17.43 -5.87 -1.27
CA ARG A 164 16.33 -6.10 -2.21
C ARG A 164 15.14 -6.84 -1.56
N GLN A 165 15.27 -7.23 -0.30
CA GLN A 165 14.25 -8.00 0.41
C GLN A 165 13.01 -7.15 0.71
N ARG A 166 11.83 -7.73 0.46
CA ARG A 166 10.54 -7.07 0.72
C ARG A 166 10.13 -7.10 2.20
N VAL A 167 10.69 -8.03 2.96
CA VAL A 167 10.35 -8.27 4.37
C VAL A 167 11.55 -7.86 5.20
N ASN A 168 11.30 -7.15 6.32
CA ASN A 168 12.33 -6.66 7.25
C ASN A 168 13.39 -5.75 6.59
N ALA A 169 12.94 -4.80 5.77
CA ALA A 169 13.83 -3.84 5.14
C ALA A 169 14.60 -3.02 6.18
N VAL A 170 15.92 -3.09 6.14
CA VAL A 170 16.80 -2.25 6.95
C VAL A 170 17.13 -1.00 6.17
N PHE A 171 16.76 0.15 6.72
CA PHE A 171 17.06 1.43 6.12
C PHE A 171 18.34 2.03 6.70
N SER A 172 19.10 2.69 5.85
CA SER A 172 20.25 3.50 6.22
C SER A 172 19.97 4.95 5.89
N LEU A 173 20.42 5.85 6.75
CA LEU A 173 20.31 7.28 6.51
C LEU A 173 21.24 7.68 5.36
N ASN A 174 20.74 8.50 4.46
CA ASN A 174 21.50 9.16 3.41
C ASN A 174 21.67 10.66 3.72
N ARG A 175 20.56 11.33 4.01
CA ARG A 175 20.55 12.75 4.34
C ARG A 175 19.56 13.02 5.46
N LEU A 176 20.00 13.70 6.52
CA LEU A 176 19.09 14.12 7.60
C LEU A 176 18.52 15.50 7.27
N PRO A 177 17.18 15.69 7.29
CA PRO A 177 16.58 17.02 7.23
C PRO A 177 17.06 17.92 8.38
N ASN A 178 17.22 19.21 8.11
CA ASN A 178 17.63 20.18 9.14
C ASN A 178 16.49 20.43 10.13
N GLU A 179 15.26 20.45 9.65
CA GLU A 179 14.04 20.73 10.40
C GLU A 179 13.82 19.69 11.51
N ARG A 180 13.30 20.13 12.65
CA ARG A 180 13.03 19.25 13.79
C ARG A 180 11.83 18.32 13.53
N ASN A 181 10.83 18.83 12.81
CA ASN A 181 9.58 18.13 12.55
C ASN A 181 9.56 17.60 11.13
N ILE A 182 9.32 16.30 10.96
CA ILE A 182 9.37 15.61 9.67
C ILE A 182 8.04 14.93 9.38
N ILE A 183 7.42 15.28 8.27
CA ILE A 183 6.34 14.50 7.68
C ILE A 183 6.96 13.40 6.83
N VAL A 184 6.71 12.15 7.19
CA VAL A 184 7.07 10.99 6.37
C VAL A 184 5.84 10.54 5.61
N PHE A 185 5.87 10.71 4.29
CA PHE A 185 4.77 10.35 3.42
C PHE A 185 5.01 9.02 2.70
N ASP A 186 3.96 8.19 2.63
CA ASP A 186 3.92 6.98 1.81
C ASP A 186 2.61 6.95 1.01
N ASP A 187 2.64 6.47 -0.23
CA ASP A 187 1.45 6.44 -1.08
C ASP A 187 0.43 5.41 -0.59
N PHE A 188 0.89 4.20 -0.24
CA PHE A 188 0.05 3.08 0.18
C PHE A 188 0.65 2.33 1.36
N VAL A 189 -0.13 2.13 2.41
CA VAL A 189 0.27 1.32 3.56
C VAL A 189 -0.57 0.06 3.67
N THR A 190 0.11 -1.09 3.65
CA THR A 190 -0.50 -2.41 3.86
C THR A 190 -0.16 -2.96 5.25
N THR A 191 1.10 -3.24 5.52
CA THR A 191 1.57 -3.82 6.79
C THR A 191 2.14 -2.77 7.76
N GLY A 192 2.56 -1.61 7.26
CA GLY A 192 3.22 -0.57 8.05
C GLY A 192 4.71 -0.82 8.34
N GLN A 193 5.31 -1.89 7.81
CA GLN A 193 6.73 -2.22 8.05
C GLN A 193 7.68 -1.15 7.51
N THR A 194 7.34 -0.53 6.38
CA THR A 194 8.11 0.57 5.81
C THR A 194 8.12 1.78 6.75
N LEU A 195 6.95 2.13 7.30
CA LEU A 195 6.83 3.23 8.27
C LEU A 195 7.58 2.92 9.57
N LEU A 196 7.52 1.67 10.05
CA LEU A 196 8.27 1.23 11.23
C LEU A 196 9.79 1.37 11.00
N ALA A 197 10.29 0.95 9.85
CA ALA A 197 11.71 1.07 9.52
C ALA A 197 12.16 2.54 9.45
N MET A 198 11.33 3.45 8.89
CA MET A 198 11.58 4.89 8.91
C MET A 198 11.55 5.47 10.33
N LYS A 199 10.58 5.05 11.15
CA LYS A 199 10.52 5.45 12.57
C LYS A 199 11.81 5.06 13.29
N ASN A 200 12.22 3.79 13.19
CA ASN A 200 13.42 3.28 13.85
C ASN A 200 14.71 3.96 13.39
N LEU A 201 14.74 4.42 12.14
CA LEU A 201 15.87 5.19 11.60
C LEU A 201 15.89 6.61 12.17
N LEU A 202 14.79 7.35 12.03
CA LEU A 202 14.74 8.79 12.35
C LEU A 202 14.68 9.07 13.85
N SER A 203 14.11 8.16 14.66
CA SER A 203 14.07 8.32 16.14
C SER A 203 15.44 8.39 16.81
N ARG A 204 16.52 8.03 16.10
CA ARG A 204 17.91 8.14 16.58
C ARG A 204 18.45 9.57 16.54
N TYR A 205 17.73 10.50 15.91
CA TYR A 205 18.23 11.84 15.59
C TYR A 205 17.37 12.96 16.20
N ASP A 206 16.64 12.69 17.28
CA ASP A 206 15.79 13.67 17.99
C ASP A 206 14.83 14.44 17.06
N LYS A 207 14.20 13.72 16.11
CA LYS A 207 13.20 14.25 15.19
C LYS A 207 11.80 13.91 15.62
N ASN A 208 10.88 14.86 15.56
CA ASN A 208 9.46 14.61 15.68
C ASN A 208 8.93 14.12 14.34
N ILE A 209 8.22 13.00 14.33
CA ILE A 209 7.82 12.35 13.08
C ILE A 209 6.31 12.24 13.02
N LEU A 210 5.73 12.83 11.96
CA LEU A 210 4.34 12.64 11.58
C LEU A 210 4.28 11.73 10.35
N PHE A 211 3.66 10.56 10.49
CA PHE A 211 3.43 9.66 9.36
C PHE A 211 2.10 9.98 8.71
N PHE A 212 2.14 10.24 7.40
CA PHE A 212 0.97 10.47 6.59
C PHE A 212 0.98 9.55 5.37
N THR A 213 -0.17 8.98 5.02
CA THR A 213 -0.29 8.09 3.87
C THR A 213 -1.47 8.47 3.01
N GLY A 214 -1.36 8.26 1.71
CA GLY A 214 -2.48 8.43 0.83
C GLY A 214 -3.57 7.42 1.17
N ILE A 215 -3.27 6.14 0.99
CA ILE A 215 -4.25 5.05 1.09
C ILE A 215 -3.85 4.01 2.13
N ASN A 216 -4.80 3.71 3.00
CA ASN A 216 -4.73 2.56 3.89
C ASN A 216 -5.24 1.31 3.16
N ASN A 217 -4.32 0.48 2.67
CA ASN A 217 -4.59 -0.67 1.81
C ASN A 217 -4.87 -1.96 2.61
N LYS A 218 -5.69 -1.87 3.66
CA LYS A 218 -6.18 -3.04 4.40
C LYS A 218 -7.67 -2.87 4.64
N LEU A 219 -8.41 -3.88 4.22
CA LEU A 219 -9.82 -4.06 4.58
C LEU A 219 -9.96 -4.44 6.04
#